data_701088566cbe2556cb63f2bf33581b6e
#
_entry.id   701088566cbe2556cb63f2bf33581b6e
#
_cell.length_a   1.000
_cell.length_b   1.000
_cell.length_c   1.000
_cell.angle_alpha   90.00
_cell.angle_beta   90.00
_cell.angle_gamma   90.00
#
_symmetry.space_group_name_H-M   'P 1'
#
loop_
_entity.id
_entity.type
_entity.pdbx_description
1 polymer ?
#
loop_
_entity_poly.entity_id
_entity_poly.type
_entity_poly.pdbx_seq_one_letter_code
_entity_poly.pdbx_strand_id
1 'polypeptide(L)'
;MEDKKYCMNCMQPLSWDGTCPHCGLAAEKISDAPHHIPHGSKLFHGKYLVGRVLGEGGFGITYLARDLVVEQTVAIKEYFPMGLVSRSVEGTGSEEVSVPGGEQREYYQNGLKRFLEEAQNLQKFCECPGIVNARDFFTANGTAYLVMDYIDGQSLKQYMKWYMQNSPGHVPMDYHTAIAFLEPVMKSLAQMHQAGVIHRDISPDNIL
;
A
#
# COMPACT_ATOMS: atom_id res chain seq x y z
N MET A 1 -7.78 -3.51 29.84
CA MET A 1 -7.43 -4.35 28.67
C MET A 1 -5.96 -4.07 28.38
N GLU A 2 -5.09 -5.09 28.45
CA GLU A 2 -3.70 -4.90 28.06
C GLU A 2 -3.66 -4.49 26.60
N ASP A 3 -2.91 -3.40 26.29
CA ASP A 3 -2.73 -2.96 24.92
C ASP A 3 -1.98 -4.06 24.14
N LYS A 4 -2.66 -4.74 23.25
CA LYS A 4 -2.04 -5.73 22.37
C LYS A 4 -0.92 -5.08 21.59
N LYS A 5 0.30 -5.56 21.73
CA LYS A 5 1.45 -5.13 20.93
C LYS A 5 1.48 -5.92 19.65
N TYR A 6 1.71 -5.23 18.53
CA TYR A 6 1.79 -5.83 17.19
C TYR A 6 3.20 -5.76 16.62
N CYS A 7 3.54 -6.74 15.82
CA CYS A 7 4.79 -6.75 15.06
C CYS A 7 4.71 -5.77 13.89
N MET A 8 5.58 -4.78 13.83
CA MET A 8 5.57 -3.76 12.77
C MET A 8 5.94 -4.32 11.39
N ASN A 9 6.50 -5.54 11.33
CA ASN A 9 6.86 -6.21 10.07
C ASN A 9 5.70 -6.99 9.44
N CYS A 10 4.81 -7.61 10.23
CA CYS A 10 3.74 -8.47 9.71
C CYS A 10 2.36 -8.21 10.33
N MET A 11 2.22 -7.23 11.22
CA MET A 11 1.00 -6.85 11.92
C MET A 11 0.32 -7.98 12.71
N GLN A 12 1.03 -9.05 13.01
CA GLN A 12 0.55 -10.11 13.91
C GLN A 12 0.87 -9.74 15.37
N PRO A 13 0.07 -10.24 16.34
CA PRO A 13 0.34 -10.00 17.75
C PRO A 13 1.73 -10.50 18.15
N LEU A 14 2.43 -9.73 18.98
CA LEU A 14 3.71 -10.12 19.58
C LEU A 14 3.48 -11.06 20.76
N SER A 15 4.46 -11.93 21.01
CA SER A 15 4.57 -12.66 22.26
C SER A 15 4.91 -11.72 23.42
N TRP A 16 4.73 -12.19 24.65
CA TRP A 16 5.01 -11.42 25.87
C TRP A 16 6.47 -10.96 25.98
N ASP A 17 7.41 -11.67 25.35
CA ASP A 17 8.84 -11.35 25.29
C ASP A 17 9.22 -10.34 24.19
N GLY A 18 8.23 -9.84 23.41
CA GLY A 18 8.45 -8.90 22.31
C GLY A 18 8.92 -9.54 21.00
N THR A 19 9.02 -10.87 20.94
CA THR A 19 9.36 -11.59 19.71
C THR A 19 8.11 -11.88 18.90
N CYS A 20 8.20 -11.78 17.58
CA CYS A 20 7.09 -12.16 16.72
C CYS A 20 7.10 -13.66 16.43
N PRO A 21 6.09 -14.42 16.90
CA PRO A 21 6.05 -15.87 16.67
C PRO A 21 5.75 -16.23 15.20
N HIS A 22 5.26 -15.26 14.42
CA HIS A 22 4.87 -15.48 13.03
C HIS A 22 6.03 -15.27 12.04
N CYS A 23 6.75 -14.14 12.12
CA CYS A 23 7.83 -13.83 11.19
C CYS A 23 9.24 -13.91 11.81
N GLY A 24 9.37 -14.19 13.10
CA GLY A 24 10.64 -14.32 13.80
C GLY A 24 11.45 -13.02 13.93
N LEU A 25 10.92 -11.87 13.49
CA LEU A 25 11.63 -10.60 13.52
C LEU A 25 11.56 -9.99 14.93
N ALA A 26 12.71 -9.54 15.44
CA ALA A 26 12.74 -8.67 16.61
C ALA A 26 12.32 -7.25 16.21
N ALA A 27 11.56 -6.57 17.05
CA ALA A 27 10.96 -5.27 16.78
C ALA A 27 11.97 -4.16 16.37
N GLU A 28 13.23 -4.31 16.76
CA GLU A 28 14.30 -3.33 16.55
C GLU A 28 14.93 -3.33 15.14
N LYS A 29 14.50 -4.21 14.24
CA LYS A 29 15.12 -4.36 12.90
C LYS A 29 14.40 -3.62 11.77
N ILE A 30 13.39 -2.83 12.06
CA ILE A 30 12.69 -2.04 11.04
C ILE A 30 13.29 -0.63 11.05
N SER A 31 13.70 -0.16 9.88
CA SER A 31 14.18 1.20 9.69
C SER A 31 13.26 1.95 8.73
N ASP A 32 12.90 3.16 9.09
CA ASP A 32 12.14 4.06 8.23
C ASP A 32 13.08 5.06 7.55
N ALA A 33 12.79 5.40 6.30
CA ALA A 33 13.44 6.55 5.67
C ALA A 33 12.87 7.85 6.26
N PRO A 34 13.61 8.98 6.23
CA PRO A 34 13.17 10.23 6.86
C PRO A 34 11.83 10.78 6.36
N HIS A 35 11.44 10.42 5.13
CA HIS A 35 10.17 10.82 4.52
C HIS A 35 9.03 9.84 4.76
N HIS A 36 9.28 8.69 5.40
CA HIS A 36 8.24 7.74 5.76
C HIS A 36 7.48 8.19 7.01
N ILE A 37 6.23 7.75 7.15
CA ILE A 37 5.57 7.75 8.46
C ILE A 37 6.28 6.71 9.31
N PRO A 38 6.75 7.06 10.51
CA PRO A 38 7.43 6.11 11.38
C PRO A 38 6.53 4.92 11.70
N HIS A 39 7.10 3.71 11.68
CA HIS A 39 6.36 2.54 12.13
C HIS A 39 5.95 2.69 13.62
N GLY A 40 4.76 2.20 13.95
CA GLY A 40 4.15 2.42 15.28
C GLY A 40 3.31 3.69 15.37
N SER A 41 3.36 4.59 14.39
CA SER A 41 2.46 5.74 14.30
C SER A 41 1.00 5.31 14.17
N LYS A 42 0.08 6.13 14.70
CA LYS A 42 -1.36 5.88 14.61
C LYS A 42 -2.03 6.94 13.74
N LEU A 43 -2.69 6.52 12.69
CA LEU A 43 -3.45 7.38 11.78
C LEU A 43 -4.94 7.35 12.09
N PHE A 44 -5.65 8.37 11.59
CA PHE A 44 -7.11 8.49 11.63
C PHE A 44 -7.68 8.25 13.04
N HIS A 45 -7.37 9.16 13.96
CA HIS A 45 -7.81 9.11 15.37
C HIS A 45 -7.43 7.79 16.10
N GLY A 46 -6.31 7.19 15.70
CA GLY A 46 -5.81 5.97 16.31
C GLY A 46 -6.41 4.67 15.76
N LYS A 47 -7.22 4.74 14.69
CA LYS A 47 -7.83 3.56 14.06
C LYS A 47 -6.78 2.66 13.39
N TYR A 48 -5.79 3.24 12.71
CA TYR A 48 -4.80 2.49 11.97
C TYR A 48 -3.41 2.60 12.59
N LEU A 49 -2.81 1.46 12.92
CA LEU A 49 -1.42 1.36 13.37
C LEU A 49 -0.53 1.09 12.16
N VAL A 50 0.42 1.99 11.91
CA VAL A 50 1.35 1.90 10.75
C VAL A 50 2.49 0.94 11.06
N GLY A 51 2.81 0.06 10.13
CA GLY A 51 3.96 -0.83 10.15
C GLY A 51 4.99 -0.46 9.09
N ARG A 52 5.68 -1.48 8.58
CA ARG A 52 6.73 -1.29 7.57
C ARG A 52 6.17 -0.78 6.25
N VAL A 53 7.03 -0.14 5.46
CA VAL A 53 6.76 0.17 4.07
C VAL A 53 6.67 -1.13 3.25
N LEU A 54 5.64 -1.25 2.41
CA LEU A 54 5.45 -2.32 1.43
C LEU A 54 6.09 -1.96 0.10
N GLY A 55 6.06 -0.68 -0.25
CA GLY A 55 6.64 -0.15 -1.48
C GLY A 55 6.47 1.36 -1.57
N GLU A 56 7.31 1.99 -2.38
CA GLU A 56 7.22 3.40 -2.71
C GLU A 56 7.40 3.61 -4.21
N GLY A 57 6.79 4.65 -4.73
CA GLY A 57 6.83 5.00 -6.14
C GLY A 57 6.70 6.50 -6.35
N GLY A 58 6.70 6.94 -7.59
CA GLY A 58 6.67 8.37 -7.93
C GLY A 58 5.49 9.15 -7.37
N PHE A 59 4.38 8.47 -7.05
CA PHE A 59 3.13 9.13 -6.61
C PHE A 59 2.71 8.79 -5.18
N GLY A 60 3.42 7.90 -4.48
CA GLY A 60 3.03 7.56 -3.12
C GLY A 60 3.82 6.47 -2.47
N ILE A 61 3.54 6.28 -1.19
CA ILE A 61 4.15 5.28 -0.32
C ILE A 61 3.04 4.36 0.17
N THR A 62 3.28 3.05 0.13
CA THR A 62 2.33 2.05 0.64
C THR A 62 2.90 1.41 1.89
N TYR A 63 2.13 1.41 2.96
CA TYR A 63 2.48 0.86 4.26
C TYR A 63 1.66 -0.39 4.57
N LEU A 64 2.26 -1.35 5.21
CA LEU A 64 1.51 -2.35 5.97
C LEU A 64 0.92 -1.69 7.20
N ALA A 65 -0.33 -1.98 7.53
CA ALA A 65 -0.96 -1.40 8.70
C ALA A 65 -1.93 -2.40 9.37
N ARG A 66 -2.34 -2.07 10.58
CA ARG A 66 -3.37 -2.79 11.32
C ARG A 66 -4.56 -1.88 11.57
N ASP A 67 -5.75 -2.25 11.12
CA ASP A 67 -6.99 -1.67 11.61
C ASP A 67 -7.23 -2.20 13.03
N LEU A 68 -7.17 -1.31 14.03
CA LEU A 68 -7.29 -1.66 15.43
C LEU A 68 -8.75 -1.85 15.87
N VAL A 69 -9.72 -1.40 15.06
CA VAL A 69 -11.15 -1.53 15.35
C VAL A 69 -11.65 -2.91 14.96
N VAL A 70 -11.35 -3.34 13.73
CA VAL A 70 -11.78 -4.65 13.22
C VAL A 70 -10.69 -5.71 13.33
N GLU A 71 -9.54 -5.36 13.90
CA GLU A 71 -8.39 -6.24 14.14
C GLU A 71 -7.93 -6.97 12.85
N GLN A 72 -7.83 -6.25 11.74
CA GLN A 72 -7.40 -6.80 10.45
C GLN A 72 -6.15 -6.11 9.92
N THR A 73 -5.31 -6.87 9.22
CA THR A 73 -4.17 -6.32 8.48
C THR A 73 -4.67 -5.68 7.20
N VAL A 74 -4.19 -4.48 6.91
CA VAL A 74 -4.56 -3.68 5.74
C VAL A 74 -3.30 -3.10 5.08
N ALA A 75 -3.42 -2.66 3.84
CA ALA A 75 -2.44 -1.81 3.18
C ALA A 75 -2.96 -0.36 3.16
N ILE A 76 -2.10 0.60 3.44
CA ILE A 76 -2.43 2.03 3.38
C ILE A 76 -1.51 2.70 2.37
N LYS A 77 -2.10 3.20 1.28
CA LYS A 77 -1.39 4.01 0.29
C LYS A 77 -1.54 5.47 0.63
N GLU A 78 -0.43 6.16 0.81
CA GLU A 78 -0.35 7.60 1.04
C GLU A 78 -0.08 8.32 -0.27
N TYR A 79 -0.77 9.41 -0.55
CA TYR A 79 -0.42 10.31 -1.64
C TYR A 79 0.82 11.12 -1.24
N PHE A 80 1.98 10.73 -1.77
CA PHE A 80 3.26 11.37 -1.50
C PHE A 80 4.08 11.47 -2.80
N PRO A 81 3.80 12.48 -3.66
CA PRO A 81 4.51 12.64 -4.93
C PRO A 81 5.97 12.99 -4.67
N MET A 82 6.85 12.02 -4.91
CA MET A 82 8.29 12.12 -4.69
C MET A 82 8.89 13.31 -5.46
N GLY A 83 9.74 14.08 -4.79
CA GLY A 83 10.38 15.26 -5.37
C GLY A 83 9.52 16.53 -5.40
N LEU A 84 8.22 16.44 -5.13
CA LEU A 84 7.32 17.59 -5.02
C LEU A 84 7.08 17.99 -3.57
N VAL A 85 7.06 17.02 -2.67
CA VAL A 85 6.78 17.23 -1.24
C VAL A 85 7.91 16.68 -0.39
N SER A 86 7.96 17.11 0.85
CA SER A 86 8.86 16.58 1.88
C SER A 86 8.12 16.34 3.18
N ARG A 87 8.67 15.45 4.00
CA ARG A 87 8.30 15.27 5.40
C ARG A 87 9.58 15.34 6.21
N SER A 88 9.59 16.09 7.28
CA SER A 88 10.68 16.12 8.25
C SER A 88 10.12 15.74 9.60
N VAL A 89 10.61 14.65 10.15
CA VAL A 89 10.27 14.20 11.51
C VAL A 89 11.18 14.86 12.55
N GLU A 90 12.19 15.63 12.11
CA GLU A 90 13.17 16.24 12.99
C GLU A 90 12.54 17.38 13.82
N GLY A 91 12.44 17.14 15.11
CA GLY A 91 12.24 18.16 16.15
C GLY A 91 10.81 18.50 16.57
N THR A 92 9.79 18.22 15.79
CA THR A 92 8.39 18.58 16.13
C THR A 92 7.44 17.37 16.26
N GLY A 93 7.87 16.15 15.88
CA GLY A 93 6.99 14.99 15.84
C GLY A 93 5.84 15.14 14.85
N SER A 94 5.90 16.11 13.95
CA SER A 94 4.87 16.33 12.94
C SER A 94 5.06 15.37 11.77
N GLU A 95 4.05 14.55 11.53
CA GLU A 95 3.96 13.66 10.37
C GLU A 95 3.46 14.41 9.12
N GLU A 96 3.34 15.73 9.19
CA GLU A 96 2.75 16.54 8.13
C GLU A 96 3.63 16.61 6.89
N VAL A 97 2.96 16.52 5.75
CA VAL A 97 3.56 16.72 4.43
C VAL A 97 3.74 18.21 4.17
N SER A 98 4.97 18.63 3.94
CA SER A 98 5.32 19.98 3.56
C SER A 98 5.25 20.14 2.05
N VAL A 99 4.44 21.10 1.60
CA VAL A 99 4.24 21.39 0.17
C VAL A 99 4.80 22.77 -0.13
N PRO A 100 5.71 22.92 -1.10
CA PRO A 100 6.19 24.24 -1.54
C PRO A 100 5.04 25.16 -1.99
N GLY A 101 5.28 26.45 -2.03
CA GLY A 101 4.30 27.43 -2.48
C GLY A 101 4.20 27.56 -3.99
N GLY A 102 3.30 28.45 -4.46
CA GLY A 102 3.15 28.76 -5.88
C GLY A 102 2.55 27.62 -6.72
N GLU A 103 3.01 27.50 -7.96
CA GLU A 103 2.52 26.49 -8.93
C GLU A 103 2.66 25.05 -8.42
N GLN A 104 3.68 24.75 -7.63
CA GLN A 104 3.88 23.42 -7.06
C GLN A 104 2.76 23.01 -6.10
N ARG A 105 2.25 23.97 -5.33
CA ARG A 105 1.10 23.73 -4.43
C ARG A 105 -0.16 23.45 -5.22
N GLU A 106 -0.40 24.18 -6.29
CA GLU A 106 -1.56 23.94 -7.17
C GLU A 106 -1.47 22.55 -7.82
N TYR A 107 -0.29 22.21 -8.32
CA TYR A 107 -0.04 20.86 -8.88
C TYR A 107 -0.28 19.75 -7.84
N TYR A 108 0.20 19.93 -6.62
CA TYR A 108 -0.03 19.01 -5.50
C TYR A 108 -1.52 18.83 -5.20
N GLN A 109 -2.26 19.95 -5.06
CA GLN A 109 -3.69 19.93 -4.75
C GLN A 109 -4.50 19.24 -5.85
N ASN A 110 -4.17 19.48 -7.11
CA ASN A 110 -4.81 18.81 -8.24
C ASN A 110 -4.55 17.29 -8.24
N GLY A 111 -3.34 16.88 -7.89
CA GLY A 111 -2.99 15.46 -7.75
C GLY A 111 -3.68 14.81 -6.55
N LEU A 112 -3.76 15.51 -5.42
CA LEU A 112 -4.47 15.07 -4.21
C LEU A 112 -5.96 14.83 -4.49
N LYS A 113 -6.60 15.76 -5.21
CA LYS A 113 -7.99 15.62 -5.63
C LYS A 113 -8.19 14.39 -6.51
N ARG A 114 -7.33 14.17 -7.50
CA ARG A 114 -7.38 12.99 -8.37
C ARG A 114 -7.19 11.69 -7.60
N PHE A 115 -6.29 11.67 -6.62
CA PHE A 115 -6.08 10.52 -5.75
C PHE A 115 -7.35 10.15 -4.96
N LEU A 116 -8.05 11.16 -4.41
CA LEU A 116 -9.32 10.95 -3.70
C LEU A 116 -10.44 10.49 -4.65
N GLU A 117 -10.53 11.05 -5.86
CA GLU A 117 -11.48 10.63 -6.88
C GLU A 117 -11.23 9.18 -7.31
N GLU A 118 -9.97 8.77 -7.44
CA GLU A 118 -9.58 7.38 -7.73
C GLU A 118 -9.99 6.44 -6.60
N ALA A 119 -9.73 6.81 -5.34
CA ALA A 119 -10.15 6.05 -4.16
C ALA A 119 -11.67 5.83 -4.13
N GLN A 120 -12.46 6.90 -4.38
CA GLN A 120 -13.92 6.81 -4.48
C GLN A 120 -14.38 5.89 -5.62
N ASN A 121 -13.70 5.93 -6.75
CA ASN A 121 -14.02 5.06 -7.88
C ASN A 121 -13.71 3.60 -7.57
N LEU A 122 -12.59 3.31 -6.91
CA LEU A 122 -12.23 1.95 -6.52
C LEU A 122 -13.26 1.33 -5.56
N GLN A 123 -13.86 2.11 -4.66
CA GLN A 123 -14.92 1.61 -3.77
C GLN A 123 -16.14 1.06 -4.51
N LYS A 124 -16.41 1.50 -5.72
CA LYS A 124 -17.51 0.97 -6.55
C LYS A 124 -17.28 -0.47 -7.02
N PHE A 125 -16.05 -0.94 -6.94
CA PHE A 125 -15.63 -2.27 -7.38
C PHE A 125 -15.24 -3.20 -6.22
N CYS A 126 -15.65 -2.88 -4.98
CA CYS A 126 -15.29 -3.65 -3.79
C CYS A 126 -15.72 -5.12 -3.82
N GLU A 127 -16.72 -5.48 -4.65
CA GLU A 127 -17.19 -6.86 -4.83
C GLU A 127 -16.66 -7.50 -6.13
N CYS A 128 -15.83 -6.80 -6.90
CA CYS A 128 -15.28 -7.35 -8.15
C CYS A 128 -14.12 -8.28 -7.85
N PRO A 129 -14.23 -9.58 -8.18
CA PRO A 129 -13.11 -10.50 -8.02
C PRO A 129 -11.88 -10.04 -8.81
N GLY A 130 -10.70 -10.09 -8.18
CA GLY A 130 -9.45 -9.68 -8.83
C GLY A 130 -9.17 -8.17 -8.81
N ILE A 131 -10.01 -7.36 -8.17
CA ILE A 131 -9.72 -5.96 -7.84
C ILE A 131 -9.54 -5.85 -6.33
N VAL A 132 -8.46 -5.18 -5.91
CA VAL A 132 -8.22 -4.96 -4.47
C VAL A 132 -9.35 -4.11 -3.89
N ASN A 133 -9.90 -4.54 -2.77
CA ASN A 133 -11.00 -3.84 -2.13
C ASN A 133 -10.50 -2.57 -1.42
N ALA A 134 -11.03 -1.40 -1.84
CA ALA A 134 -10.82 -0.13 -1.16
C ALA A 134 -11.80 -0.02 0.03
N ARG A 135 -11.28 -0.18 1.26
CA ARG A 135 -12.07 -0.21 2.49
C ARG A 135 -12.48 1.17 2.99
N ASP A 136 -11.53 2.12 2.90
CA ASP A 136 -11.68 3.46 3.47
C ASP A 136 -10.74 4.44 2.77
N PHE A 137 -11.01 5.71 2.85
CA PHE A 137 -10.06 6.76 2.50
C PHE A 137 -10.29 7.99 3.37
N PHE A 138 -9.23 8.70 3.70
CA PHE A 138 -9.29 9.88 4.56
C PHE A 138 -8.16 10.85 4.26
N THR A 139 -8.30 12.07 4.79
CA THR A 139 -7.26 13.09 4.75
C THR A 139 -6.70 13.30 6.16
N ALA A 140 -5.39 13.35 6.27
CA ALA A 140 -4.64 13.69 7.48
C ALA A 140 -3.24 14.16 7.09
N ASN A 141 -2.51 14.80 8.00
CA ASN A 141 -1.10 15.17 7.82
C ASN A 141 -0.84 15.97 6.52
N GLY A 142 -1.80 16.78 6.06
CA GLY A 142 -1.69 17.55 4.83
C GLY A 142 -1.75 16.74 3.53
N THR A 143 -2.11 15.45 3.61
CA THR A 143 -2.21 14.54 2.46
C THR A 143 -3.47 13.66 2.55
N ALA A 144 -3.57 12.65 1.67
CA ALA A 144 -4.66 11.67 1.65
C ALA A 144 -4.12 10.24 1.71
N TYR A 145 -4.96 9.38 2.27
CA TYR A 145 -4.69 7.96 2.48
C TYR A 145 -5.81 7.13 1.89
N LEU A 146 -5.45 6.06 1.19
CA LEU A 146 -6.37 5.01 0.73
C LEU A 146 -6.06 3.73 1.51
N VAL A 147 -7.06 3.21 2.22
CA VAL A 147 -6.98 1.94 2.96
C VAL A 147 -7.57 0.84 2.10
N MET A 148 -6.83 -0.24 1.91
CA MET A 148 -7.23 -1.35 1.07
C MET A 148 -6.88 -2.69 1.73
N ASP A 149 -7.45 -3.75 1.21
CA ASP A 149 -7.09 -5.10 1.64
C ASP A 149 -5.59 -5.34 1.44
N TYR A 150 -4.96 -5.91 2.46
CA TYR A 150 -3.60 -6.41 2.33
C TYR A 150 -3.64 -7.79 1.67
N ILE A 151 -2.96 -7.92 0.56
CA ILE A 151 -2.79 -9.20 -0.14
C ILE A 151 -1.42 -9.75 0.26
N ASP A 152 -1.43 -10.86 0.98
CA ASP A 152 -0.20 -11.56 1.38
C ASP A 152 0.28 -12.42 0.21
N GLY A 153 1.29 -11.91 -0.51
CA GLY A 153 1.77 -12.56 -1.73
C GLY A 153 2.93 -11.81 -2.36
N GLN A 154 3.20 -12.15 -3.59
CA GLN A 154 4.21 -11.49 -4.41
C GLN A 154 3.58 -10.95 -5.68
N SER A 155 4.16 -9.87 -6.24
CA SER A 155 3.70 -9.36 -7.51
C SER A 155 4.05 -10.29 -8.67
N LEU A 156 3.30 -10.21 -9.76
CA LEU A 156 3.58 -10.95 -10.99
C LEU A 156 5.02 -10.71 -11.46
N LYS A 157 5.55 -9.49 -11.30
CA LYS A 157 6.95 -9.18 -11.62
C LYS A 157 7.92 -9.97 -10.77
N GLN A 158 7.68 -10.08 -9.47
CA GLN A 158 8.52 -10.87 -8.57
C GLN A 158 8.43 -12.36 -8.91
N TYR A 159 7.22 -12.85 -9.19
CA TYR A 159 7.00 -14.21 -9.64
C TYR A 159 7.70 -14.51 -10.96
N MET A 160 7.59 -13.64 -11.96
CA MET A 160 8.29 -13.80 -13.25
C MET A 160 9.81 -13.85 -13.07
N LYS A 161 10.36 -12.98 -12.22
CA LYS A 161 11.80 -12.98 -11.91
C LYS A 161 12.23 -14.29 -11.25
N TRP A 162 11.47 -14.76 -10.26
CA TRP A 162 11.70 -16.04 -9.60
C TRP A 162 11.59 -17.19 -10.60
N TYR A 163 10.57 -17.21 -11.43
CA TYR A 163 10.34 -18.24 -12.45
C TYR A 163 11.51 -18.33 -13.43
N MET A 164 11.97 -17.21 -13.97
CA MET A 164 13.13 -17.17 -14.88
C MET A 164 14.41 -17.70 -14.24
N GLN A 165 14.61 -17.46 -12.94
CA GLN A 165 15.80 -17.91 -12.23
C GLN A 165 15.76 -19.41 -11.89
N ASN A 166 14.58 -19.98 -11.70
CA ASN A 166 14.40 -21.34 -11.19
C ASN A 166 13.88 -22.32 -12.27
N SER A 167 13.44 -21.85 -13.44
CA SER A 167 13.00 -22.73 -14.52
C SER A 167 14.21 -23.42 -15.18
N PRO A 168 14.12 -24.74 -15.48
CA PRO A 168 15.17 -25.46 -16.18
C PRO A 168 15.46 -24.79 -17.54
N GLY A 169 16.73 -24.47 -17.79
CA GLY A 169 17.17 -23.82 -19.02
C GLY A 169 16.82 -22.33 -19.14
N HIS A 170 16.37 -21.67 -18.06
CA HIS A 170 15.98 -20.26 -18.03
C HIS A 170 15.00 -19.86 -19.15
N VAL A 171 14.08 -20.76 -19.47
CA VAL A 171 13.05 -20.53 -20.49
C VAL A 171 11.98 -19.54 -20.00
N PRO A 172 11.46 -18.67 -20.88
CA PRO A 172 10.31 -17.83 -20.58
C PRO A 172 9.09 -18.67 -20.20
N MET A 173 8.17 -18.05 -19.47
CA MET A 173 6.89 -18.64 -19.14
C MET A 173 6.14 -19.01 -20.44
N ASP A 174 5.58 -20.21 -20.50
CA ASP A 174 4.81 -20.63 -21.65
C ASP A 174 3.49 -19.86 -21.78
N TYR A 175 2.93 -19.84 -22.99
CA TYR A 175 1.73 -19.08 -23.31
C TYR A 175 0.53 -19.45 -22.43
N HIS A 176 0.31 -20.75 -22.17
CA HIS A 176 -0.85 -21.20 -21.40
C HIS A 176 -0.77 -20.73 -19.94
N THR A 177 0.40 -20.82 -19.34
CA THR A 177 0.67 -20.31 -18.00
C THR A 177 0.49 -18.80 -17.94
N ALA A 178 1.03 -18.06 -18.93
CA ALA A 178 0.87 -16.61 -18.99
C ALA A 178 -0.61 -16.19 -19.10
N ILE A 179 -1.39 -16.85 -19.95
CA ILE A 179 -2.83 -16.58 -20.08
C ILE A 179 -3.58 -16.92 -18.79
N ALA A 180 -3.24 -17.99 -18.09
CA ALA A 180 -3.88 -18.36 -16.83
C ALA A 180 -3.74 -17.25 -15.75
N PHE A 181 -2.60 -16.54 -15.72
CA PHE A 181 -2.41 -15.37 -14.85
C PHE A 181 -3.18 -14.13 -15.33
N LEU A 182 -3.26 -13.91 -16.64
CA LEU A 182 -3.81 -12.67 -17.19
C LEU A 182 -5.34 -12.74 -17.38
N GLU A 183 -5.91 -13.90 -17.56
CA GLU A 183 -7.36 -14.04 -17.79
C GLU A 183 -8.21 -13.45 -16.66
N PRO A 184 -7.95 -13.69 -15.36
CA PRO A 184 -8.69 -13.03 -14.28
C PRO A 184 -8.55 -11.51 -14.32
N VAL A 185 -7.34 -11.01 -14.59
CA VAL A 185 -7.05 -9.56 -14.70
C VAL A 185 -7.85 -8.94 -15.85
N MET A 186 -7.86 -9.58 -17.02
CA MET A 186 -8.63 -9.12 -18.18
C MET A 186 -10.13 -9.09 -17.90
N LYS A 187 -10.68 -10.09 -17.18
CA LYS A 187 -12.09 -10.13 -16.79
C LYS A 187 -12.44 -8.96 -15.85
N SER A 188 -11.61 -8.69 -14.85
CA SER A 188 -11.79 -7.58 -13.93
C SER A 188 -11.71 -6.21 -14.65
N LEU A 189 -10.75 -6.05 -15.55
CA LEU A 189 -10.63 -4.85 -16.37
C LEU A 189 -11.83 -4.65 -17.30
N ALA A 190 -12.38 -5.70 -17.88
CA ALA A 190 -13.58 -5.62 -18.70
C ALA A 190 -14.78 -5.09 -17.90
N GLN A 191 -14.94 -5.51 -16.64
CA GLN A 191 -15.98 -5.00 -15.75
C GLN A 191 -15.78 -3.50 -15.44
N MET A 192 -14.53 -3.08 -15.14
CA MET A 192 -14.21 -1.66 -14.93
C MET A 192 -14.51 -0.80 -16.17
N HIS A 193 -14.11 -1.27 -17.35
CA HIS A 193 -14.34 -0.57 -18.60
C HIS A 193 -15.84 -0.43 -18.93
N GLN A 194 -16.65 -1.48 -18.67
CA GLN A 194 -18.11 -1.41 -18.81
C GLN A 194 -18.74 -0.37 -17.89
N ALA A 195 -18.15 -0.13 -16.72
CA ALA A 195 -18.56 0.93 -15.80
C ALA A 195 -17.96 2.31 -16.14
N GLY A 196 -17.24 2.44 -17.27
CA GLY A 196 -16.62 3.69 -17.72
C GLY A 196 -15.33 4.07 -16.95
N VAL A 197 -14.73 3.14 -16.20
CA VAL A 197 -13.50 3.37 -15.43
C VAL A 197 -12.32 2.70 -16.13
N ILE A 198 -11.24 3.45 -16.33
CA ILE A 198 -9.99 2.97 -16.90
C ILE A 198 -8.93 2.98 -15.79
N HIS A 199 -8.24 1.86 -15.57
CA HIS A 199 -7.26 1.69 -14.49
C HIS A 199 -5.99 2.54 -14.68
N ARG A 200 -5.49 2.73 -15.90
CA ARG A 200 -4.34 3.57 -16.32
C ARG A 200 -2.97 3.16 -15.79
N ASP A 201 -2.87 2.19 -14.90
CA ASP A 201 -1.59 1.75 -14.29
C ASP A 201 -1.52 0.22 -14.16
N ILE A 202 -1.82 -0.48 -15.28
CA ILE A 202 -1.67 -1.93 -15.33
C ILE A 202 -0.21 -2.26 -15.61
N SER A 203 0.41 -2.90 -14.65
CA SER A 203 1.80 -3.37 -14.75
C SER A 203 1.98 -4.66 -13.94
N PRO A 204 3.02 -5.46 -14.22
CA PRO A 204 3.30 -6.66 -13.44
C PRO A 204 3.61 -6.38 -11.96
N ASP A 205 3.97 -5.17 -11.59
CA ASP A 205 4.16 -4.76 -10.19
C ASP A 205 2.82 -4.62 -9.45
N ASN A 206 1.73 -4.30 -10.17
CA ASN A 206 0.40 -4.04 -9.62
C ASN A 206 -0.55 -5.25 -9.74
N ILE A 207 -0.07 -6.41 -10.15
CA ILE A 207 -0.78 -7.69 -10.17
C ILE A 207 -0.19 -8.56 -9.06
N LEU A 208 -1.01 -8.93 -8.08
CA LEU A 208 -0.63 -9.69 -6.87
C LEU A 208 -1.23 -11.09 -6.91
#